data_975ed9a53f731ecd90032c517eb02832
#
_entry.id   975ed9a53f731ecd90032c517eb02832
#
_cell.length_a   1.000
_cell.length_b   1.000
_cell.length_c   1.000
_cell.angle_alpha   90.00
_cell.angle_beta   90.00
_cell.angle_gamma   90.00
#
_symmetry.space_group_name_H-M   'P 1'
#
loop_
_entity.id
_entity.type
_entity.pdbx_description
1 polymer ?
#
loop_
_entity_poly.entity_id
_entity_poly.type
_entity_poly.pdbx_seq_one_letter_code
_entity_poly.pdbx_strand_id
1 'polypeptide(L)'
;PTGTGKTLSPIGISKHKKIIFVCAAKHVGMQLAKSCISMGIPIAIAFGCIDAGDIRLHYYAAKDFVKNRRTGGIFRVDNSVGDKVEIIISDVKSYLCSMNYMLAFNKPEDLVWFWDEPTITLDYAEHPFHEILKNNWNQNRIPNVILSSATLPRQNEIYSCISSFRIKFPMSIVQEITSYECKKTIPILDENGYVVLPHLIFENYDELKLCINCLNKNKTILRHFDLGEITKFILYINKKGF
;
A
#
# COMPACT_ATOMS: atom_id res chain seq x y z
N PRO A 1 3.06 9.77 -2.56
CA PRO A 1 4.27 10.09 -1.77
C PRO A 1 4.31 9.29 -0.47
N THR A 2 5.51 9.05 0.06
CA THR A 2 5.69 8.40 1.36
C THR A 2 5.18 9.33 2.48
N GLY A 3 4.51 8.75 3.50
CA GLY A 3 4.01 9.55 4.64
C GLY A 3 2.60 10.10 4.52
N THR A 4 1.90 9.83 3.43
CA THR A 4 0.50 10.25 3.21
C THR A 4 -0.54 9.37 3.90
N GLY A 5 -0.12 8.40 4.71
CA GLY A 5 -1.03 7.50 5.42
C GLY A 5 -1.56 6.32 4.59
N LYS A 6 -0.96 6.02 3.44
CA LYS A 6 -1.37 4.90 2.56
C LYS A 6 -1.55 3.59 3.31
N THR A 7 -0.61 3.21 4.16
CA THR A 7 -0.65 1.96 4.93
C THR A 7 -1.78 1.93 5.97
N LEU A 8 -2.31 3.09 6.39
CA LEU A 8 -3.45 3.19 7.31
C LEU A 8 -4.80 3.31 6.58
N SER A 9 -4.80 3.55 5.27
CA SER A 9 -6.03 3.66 4.47
C SER A 9 -6.94 2.43 4.59
N PRO A 10 -6.44 1.18 4.68
CA PRO A 10 -7.28 0.00 4.93
C PRO A 10 -8.21 0.14 6.13
N ILE A 11 -7.76 0.79 7.20
CA ILE A 11 -8.56 1.03 8.41
C ILE A 11 -9.79 1.91 8.10
N GLY A 12 -9.62 2.93 7.27
CA GLY A 12 -10.73 3.77 6.84
C GLY A 12 -11.74 3.03 5.96
N ILE A 13 -11.23 2.20 5.05
CA ILE A 13 -12.03 1.43 4.10
C ILE A 13 -12.78 0.29 4.82
N SER A 14 -12.19 -0.29 5.88
CA SER A 14 -12.79 -1.43 6.61
C SER A 14 -14.13 -1.10 7.27
N LYS A 15 -14.47 0.19 7.41
CA LYS A 15 -15.80 0.62 7.86
C LYS A 15 -16.94 0.25 6.90
N HIS A 16 -16.63 -0.02 5.64
CA HIS A 16 -17.61 -0.27 4.59
C HIS A 16 -17.41 -1.58 3.84
N LYS A 17 -16.17 -2.08 3.79
CA LYS A 17 -15.76 -3.28 3.07
C LYS A 17 -14.75 -4.05 3.89
N LYS A 18 -14.73 -5.37 3.79
CA LYS A 18 -13.67 -6.17 4.42
C LYS A 18 -12.41 -6.19 3.55
N ILE A 19 -11.25 -6.18 4.17
CA ILE A 19 -9.97 -5.93 3.50
C ILE A 19 -9.09 -7.16 3.52
N ILE A 20 -8.53 -7.50 2.37
CA ILE A 20 -7.38 -8.39 2.24
C ILE A 20 -6.18 -7.49 1.99
N PHE A 21 -5.44 -7.16 3.05
CA PHE A 21 -4.24 -6.34 2.95
C PHE A 21 -3.04 -7.22 2.63
N VAL A 22 -2.34 -6.91 1.55
CA VAL A 22 -1.17 -7.66 1.09
C VAL A 22 0.04 -6.76 1.03
N CYS A 23 1.13 -7.18 1.66
CA CYS A 23 2.41 -6.47 1.63
C CYS A 23 3.58 -7.43 1.39
N ALA A 24 4.64 -6.94 0.74
CA ALA A 24 5.86 -7.71 0.56
C ALA A 24 6.69 -7.77 1.86
N ALA A 25 6.69 -6.69 2.64
CA ALA A 25 7.46 -6.53 3.85
C ALA A 25 6.61 -6.81 5.10
N LYS A 26 6.91 -7.89 5.79
CA LYS A 26 6.17 -8.35 7.00
C LYS A 26 6.06 -7.29 8.08
N HIS A 27 7.09 -6.45 8.28
CA HIS A 27 7.06 -5.39 9.29
C HIS A 27 5.98 -4.33 9.01
N VAL A 28 5.67 -4.06 7.74
CA VAL A 28 4.60 -3.14 7.33
C VAL A 28 3.24 -3.69 7.76
N GLY A 29 2.98 -4.95 7.45
CA GLY A 29 1.76 -5.62 7.88
C GLY A 29 1.62 -5.69 9.40
N MET A 30 2.72 -5.96 10.12
CA MET A 30 2.71 -5.96 11.60
C MET A 30 2.46 -4.56 12.19
N GLN A 31 2.91 -3.50 11.53
CA GLN A 31 2.60 -2.13 11.94
C GLN A 31 1.11 -1.81 11.77
N LEU A 32 0.52 -2.22 10.64
CA LEU A 32 -0.92 -2.12 10.43
C LEU A 32 -1.69 -2.92 11.49
N ALA A 33 -1.25 -4.16 11.79
CA ALA A 33 -1.87 -5.00 12.81
C ALA A 33 -1.91 -4.31 14.18
N LYS A 34 -0.80 -3.68 14.62
CA LYS A 34 -0.74 -2.92 15.86
C LYS A 34 -1.76 -1.78 15.88
N SER A 35 -1.87 -1.03 14.80
CA SER A 35 -2.84 0.06 14.68
C SER A 35 -4.29 -0.45 14.74
N CYS A 36 -4.59 -1.55 14.03
CA CYS A 36 -5.91 -2.18 14.07
C CYS A 36 -6.28 -2.66 15.49
N ILE A 37 -5.36 -3.34 16.16
CA ILE A 37 -5.57 -3.84 17.53
C ILE A 37 -5.83 -2.67 18.50
N SER A 38 -5.07 -1.57 18.38
CA SER A 38 -5.28 -0.37 19.20
C SER A 38 -6.65 0.25 19.02
N MET A 39 -7.25 0.08 17.84
CA MET A 39 -8.58 0.59 17.50
C MET A 39 -9.70 -0.43 17.70
N GLY A 40 -9.38 -1.63 18.20
CA GLY A 40 -10.36 -2.69 18.43
C GLY A 40 -10.88 -3.34 17.15
N ILE A 41 -10.18 -3.20 16.02
CA ILE A 41 -10.61 -3.76 14.72
C ILE A 41 -10.32 -5.26 14.70
N PRO A 42 -11.31 -6.11 14.32
CA PRO A 42 -11.14 -7.55 14.19
C PRO A 42 -10.21 -7.92 13.04
N ILE A 43 -9.05 -8.48 13.34
CA ILE A 43 -8.04 -8.84 12.33
C ILE A 43 -7.68 -10.32 12.33
N ALA A 44 -7.20 -10.77 11.17
CA ALA A 44 -6.49 -12.03 11.01
C ALA A 44 -5.09 -11.78 10.44
N ILE A 45 -4.16 -12.68 10.72
CA ILE A 45 -2.77 -12.63 10.23
C ILE A 45 -2.49 -13.91 9.44
N ALA A 46 -1.98 -13.72 8.23
CA ALA A 46 -1.66 -14.77 7.26
C ALA A 46 -0.27 -14.54 6.65
N PHE A 47 0.78 -14.76 7.44
CA PHE A 47 2.16 -14.68 6.96
C PHE A 47 2.77 -16.06 6.83
N GLY A 48 3.23 -16.42 5.62
CA GLY A 48 3.79 -17.73 5.33
C GLY A 48 2.75 -18.86 5.40
N CYS A 49 1.47 -18.54 5.23
CA CYS A 49 0.39 -19.52 5.25
C CYS A 49 0.31 -20.26 3.91
N ILE A 50 0.21 -21.58 3.99
CA ILE A 50 -0.02 -22.46 2.84
C ILE A 50 -1.50 -22.82 2.75
N ASP A 51 -2.14 -23.03 3.89
CA ASP A 51 -3.56 -23.34 3.98
C ASP A 51 -4.29 -22.50 5.04
N ALA A 52 -5.63 -22.64 5.08
CA ALA A 52 -6.48 -21.88 5.99
C ALA A 52 -6.20 -22.17 7.48
N GLY A 53 -5.68 -23.34 7.82
CA GLY A 53 -5.34 -23.71 9.20
C GLY A 53 -4.15 -22.94 9.76
N ASP A 54 -3.32 -22.35 8.89
CA ASP A 54 -2.18 -21.53 9.29
C ASP A 54 -2.58 -20.10 9.68
N ILE A 55 -3.76 -19.64 9.26
CA ILE A 55 -4.26 -18.28 9.53
C ILE A 55 -4.53 -18.14 11.03
N ARG A 56 -4.12 -17.01 11.61
CA ARG A 56 -4.28 -16.69 13.04
C ARG A 56 -5.19 -15.50 13.23
N LEU A 57 -6.29 -15.72 13.95
CA LEU A 57 -7.21 -14.65 14.34
C LEU A 57 -6.70 -13.95 15.59
N HIS A 58 -6.81 -12.62 15.60
CA HIS A 58 -6.80 -11.89 16.84
C HIS A 58 -8.11 -12.18 17.61
N TYR A 59 -8.09 -12.22 18.93
CA TYR A 59 -9.26 -12.62 19.71
C TYR A 59 -10.49 -11.73 19.51
N TYR A 60 -10.32 -10.49 19.01
CA TYR A 60 -11.45 -9.64 18.59
C TYR A 60 -12.22 -10.23 17.41
N ALA A 61 -11.52 -10.94 16.51
CA ALA A 61 -12.11 -11.56 15.33
C ALA A 61 -12.62 -12.98 15.59
N ALA A 62 -12.21 -13.61 16.68
CA ALA A 62 -12.58 -14.98 16.97
C ALA A 62 -14.00 -15.07 17.54
N LYS A 63 -14.65 -16.20 17.26
CA LYS A 63 -15.92 -16.53 17.88
C LYS A 63 -15.74 -16.90 19.35
N ASP A 64 -14.74 -17.73 19.64
CA ASP A 64 -14.41 -18.21 20.97
C ASP A 64 -12.92 -18.07 21.27
N PHE A 65 -12.60 -17.76 22.54
CA PHE A 65 -11.24 -17.71 23.03
C PHE A 65 -11.17 -18.03 24.52
N VAL A 66 -10.02 -18.51 24.98
CA VAL A 66 -9.78 -18.88 26.36
C VAL A 66 -8.79 -17.91 26.99
N LYS A 67 -9.15 -17.34 28.14
CA LYS A 67 -8.26 -16.49 28.95
C LYS A 67 -7.48 -17.33 29.96
N ASN A 68 -6.23 -16.99 30.18
CA ASN A 68 -5.45 -17.53 31.26
C ASN A 68 -5.97 -16.94 32.60
N ARG A 69 -6.40 -17.79 33.51
CA ARG A 69 -6.97 -17.36 34.81
C ARG A 69 -5.98 -16.63 35.71
N ARG A 70 -4.66 -16.92 35.57
CA ARG A 70 -3.62 -16.32 36.43
C ARG A 70 -3.13 -14.97 35.90
N THR A 71 -2.94 -14.85 34.55
CA THR A 71 -2.34 -13.66 33.95
C THR A 71 -3.35 -12.74 33.29
N GLY A 72 -4.60 -13.17 33.13
CA GLY A 72 -5.64 -12.46 32.37
C GLY A 72 -5.39 -12.41 30.86
N GLY A 73 -4.24 -12.92 30.37
CA GLY A 73 -3.89 -12.93 28.97
C GLY A 73 -4.70 -13.98 28.17
N ILE A 74 -4.70 -13.81 26.85
CA ILE A 74 -5.35 -14.79 25.93
C ILE A 74 -4.46 -16.01 25.78
N PHE A 75 -4.98 -17.18 26.11
CA PHE A 75 -4.27 -18.45 26.05
C PHE A 75 -4.49 -19.17 24.72
N ARG A 76 -5.73 -19.20 24.23
CA ARG A 76 -6.12 -19.89 23.00
C ARG A 76 -7.20 -19.10 22.27
N VAL A 77 -7.11 -19.06 20.96
CA VAL A 77 -8.08 -18.44 20.05
C VAL A 77 -8.57 -19.49 19.08
N ASP A 78 -9.89 -19.56 18.88
CA ASP A 78 -10.46 -20.41 17.83
C ASP A 78 -10.31 -19.71 16.47
N ASN A 79 -9.56 -20.35 15.57
CA ASN A 79 -9.29 -19.84 14.21
C ASN A 79 -10.23 -20.41 13.14
N SER A 80 -11.19 -21.25 13.51
CA SER A 80 -12.02 -21.99 12.55
C SER A 80 -13.04 -21.12 11.80
N VAL A 81 -13.50 -20.04 12.43
CA VAL A 81 -14.55 -19.18 11.87
C VAL A 81 -14.05 -17.74 11.76
N GLY A 82 -13.97 -17.24 10.53
CA GLY A 82 -13.44 -15.91 10.20
C GLY A 82 -14.51 -14.88 9.79
N ASP A 83 -15.78 -15.10 10.11
CA ASP A 83 -16.91 -14.26 9.73
C ASP A 83 -16.80 -12.82 10.27
N LYS A 84 -16.18 -12.63 11.44
CA LYS A 84 -15.97 -11.34 12.08
C LYS A 84 -14.71 -10.61 11.58
N VAL A 85 -13.85 -11.25 10.79
CA VAL A 85 -12.61 -10.60 10.30
C VAL A 85 -12.98 -9.42 9.42
N GLU A 86 -12.49 -8.23 9.77
CA GLU A 86 -12.61 -7.02 8.96
C GLU A 86 -11.39 -6.80 8.08
N ILE A 87 -10.18 -7.08 8.61
CA ILE A 87 -8.93 -6.97 7.86
C ILE A 87 -8.10 -8.23 8.07
N ILE A 88 -7.80 -8.94 6.99
CA ILE A 88 -6.78 -9.98 6.99
C ILE A 88 -5.48 -9.42 6.44
N ILE A 89 -4.39 -9.57 7.19
CA ILE A 89 -3.07 -9.04 6.85
C ILE A 89 -2.19 -10.19 6.38
N SER A 90 -1.75 -10.11 5.13
CA SER A 90 -1.09 -11.20 4.41
C SER A 90 0.22 -10.74 3.79
N ASP A 91 1.15 -11.67 3.62
CA ASP A 91 2.24 -11.49 2.67
C ASP A 91 1.82 -11.90 1.25
N VAL A 92 2.67 -11.58 0.26
CA VAL A 92 2.40 -11.92 -1.15
C VAL A 92 2.27 -13.41 -1.42
N LYS A 93 2.96 -14.25 -0.65
CA LYS A 93 2.92 -15.73 -0.81
C LYS A 93 1.60 -16.30 -0.30
N SER A 94 1.03 -15.70 0.73
CA SER A 94 -0.18 -16.18 1.41
C SER A 94 -1.46 -15.53 0.88
N TYR A 95 -1.37 -14.66 -0.16
CA TYR A 95 -2.54 -13.95 -0.68
C TYR A 95 -3.68 -14.87 -1.11
N LEU A 96 -3.41 -15.91 -1.89
CA LEU A 96 -4.45 -16.82 -2.39
C LEU A 96 -5.12 -17.59 -1.26
N CYS A 97 -4.34 -17.99 -0.24
CA CYS A 97 -4.87 -18.59 0.97
C CYS A 97 -5.81 -17.63 1.70
N SER A 98 -5.37 -16.40 1.91
CA SER A 98 -6.15 -15.32 2.55
C SER A 98 -7.42 -14.99 1.78
N MET A 99 -7.34 -14.92 0.45
CA MET A 99 -8.49 -14.68 -0.43
C MET A 99 -9.53 -15.80 -0.29
N ASN A 100 -9.09 -17.05 -0.37
CA ASN A 100 -10.00 -18.19 -0.25
C ASN A 100 -10.64 -18.25 1.14
N TYR A 101 -9.87 -17.96 2.20
CA TYR A 101 -10.39 -17.88 3.56
C TYR A 101 -11.46 -16.80 3.69
N MET A 102 -11.21 -15.60 3.21
CA MET A 102 -12.20 -14.51 3.27
C MET A 102 -13.44 -14.78 2.42
N LEU A 103 -13.28 -15.41 1.26
CA LEU A 103 -14.40 -15.81 0.38
C LEU A 103 -15.26 -16.92 0.97
N ALA A 104 -14.77 -17.70 1.93
CA ALA A 104 -15.59 -18.70 2.63
C ALA A 104 -16.69 -18.06 3.50
N PHE A 105 -16.51 -16.80 3.91
CA PHE A 105 -17.44 -16.10 4.80
C PHE A 105 -18.05 -14.83 4.20
N ASN A 106 -17.60 -14.41 3.02
CA ASN A 106 -18.00 -13.12 2.43
C ASN A 106 -18.20 -13.24 0.92
N LYS A 107 -19.06 -12.39 0.36
CA LYS A 107 -19.20 -12.25 -1.09
C LYS A 107 -17.98 -11.50 -1.67
N PRO A 108 -17.57 -11.81 -2.91
CA PRO A 108 -16.44 -11.13 -3.56
C PRO A 108 -16.60 -9.59 -3.60
N GLU A 109 -17.83 -9.12 -3.80
CA GLU A 109 -18.16 -7.70 -3.91
C GLU A 109 -17.97 -6.94 -2.58
N ASP A 110 -18.04 -7.65 -1.44
CA ASP A 110 -17.86 -7.08 -0.11
C ASP A 110 -16.39 -7.02 0.32
N LEU A 111 -15.52 -7.62 -0.48
CA LEU A 111 -14.08 -7.67 -0.24
C LEU A 111 -13.33 -6.63 -1.07
N VAL A 112 -12.23 -6.14 -0.52
CA VAL A 112 -11.23 -5.32 -1.22
C VAL A 112 -9.86 -5.98 -1.07
N TRP A 113 -9.20 -6.22 -2.19
CA TRP A 113 -7.78 -6.55 -2.19
C TRP A 113 -6.98 -5.25 -2.17
N PHE A 114 -6.40 -4.93 -1.04
CA PHE A 114 -5.49 -3.79 -0.88
C PHE A 114 -4.05 -4.29 -0.98
N TRP A 115 -3.38 -3.97 -2.07
CA TRP A 115 -2.01 -4.39 -2.31
C TRP A 115 -1.05 -3.23 -2.11
N ASP A 116 -0.24 -3.32 -1.05
CA ASP A 116 0.74 -2.30 -0.69
C ASP A 116 2.09 -2.62 -1.35
N GLU A 117 2.65 -1.63 -2.05
CA GLU A 117 3.90 -1.67 -2.82
C GLU A 117 3.97 -2.87 -3.80
N PRO A 118 3.03 -2.99 -4.76
CA PRO A 118 3.03 -4.09 -5.74
C PRO A 118 4.23 -4.03 -6.69
N THR A 119 4.95 -2.90 -6.74
CA THR A 119 6.08 -2.64 -7.64
C THR A 119 7.44 -3.01 -7.04
N ILE A 120 7.49 -3.51 -5.80
CA ILE A 120 8.72 -3.67 -5.01
C ILE A 120 9.82 -4.53 -5.68
N THR A 121 9.47 -5.34 -6.67
CA THR A 121 10.44 -6.23 -7.36
C THR A 121 10.54 -5.96 -8.85
N LEU A 122 9.86 -4.93 -9.36
CA LEU A 122 9.82 -4.65 -10.81
C LEU A 122 11.15 -4.09 -11.36
N ASP A 123 12.03 -3.57 -10.47
CA ASP A 123 13.35 -3.08 -10.86
C ASP A 123 14.34 -4.21 -11.18
N TYR A 124 14.00 -5.46 -10.89
CA TYR A 124 14.82 -6.63 -11.17
C TYR A 124 14.33 -7.33 -12.44
N ALA A 125 15.25 -7.70 -13.35
CA ALA A 125 14.91 -8.47 -14.55
C ALA A 125 14.31 -9.84 -14.19
N GLU A 126 14.86 -10.49 -13.14
CA GLU A 126 14.38 -11.76 -12.61
C GLU A 126 14.29 -11.68 -11.08
N HIS A 127 13.15 -12.09 -10.53
CA HIS A 127 12.95 -12.18 -9.10
C HIS A 127 11.96 -13.32 -8.76
N PRO A 128 12.20 -14.12 -7.69
CA PRO A 128 11.32 -15.23 -7.30
C PRO A 128 9.86 -14.81 -7.05
N PHE A 129 9.63 -13.55 -6.74
CA PHE A 129 8.27 -13.04 -6.54
C PHE A 129 7.51 -12.78 -7.84
N HIS A 130 8.15 -12.62 -8.99
CA HIS A 130 7.44 -12.31 -10.24
C HIS A 130 6.39 -13.36 -10.57
N GLU A 131 6.71 -14.64 -10.49
CA GLU A 131 5.75 -15.73 -10.71
C GLU A 131 4.62 -15.71 -9.67
N ILE A 132 4.93 -15.42 -8.41
CA ILE A 132 3.93 -15.35 -7.34
C ILE A 132 2.98 -14.16 -7.57
N LEU A 133 3.52 -12.98 -7.91
CA LEU A 133 2.73 -11.78 -8.20
C LEU A 133 1.80 -12.00 -9.39
N LYS A 134 2.33 -12.59 -10.47
CA LYS A 134 1.58 -12.94 -11.68
C LYS A 134 0.47 -13.96 -11.37
N ASN A 135 0.79 -14.98 -10.58
CA ASN A 135 -0.17 -15.99 -10.16
C ASN A 135 -1.29 -15.38 -9.30
N ASN A 136 -0.94 -14.53 -8.34
CA ASN A 136 -1.91 -13.82 -7.51
C ASN A 136 -2.86 -12.97 -8.35
N TRP A 137 -2.33 -12.23 -9.34
CA TRP A 137 -3.12 -11.42 -10.25
C TRP A 137 -4.07 -12.27 -11.09
N ASN A 138 -3.56 -13.35 -11.66
CA ASN A 138 -4.32 -14.25 -12.53
C ASN A 138 -5.41 -15.02 -11.79
N GLN A 139 -5.16 -15.43 -10.55
CA GLN A 139 -6.12 -16.21 -9.75
C GLN A 139 -7.02 -15.33 -8.87
N ASN A 140 -6.81 -14.01 -8.85
CA ASN A 140 -7.66 -13.12 -8.08
C ASN A 140 -9.14 -13.24 -8.46
N ARG A 141 -10.02 -13.36 -7.46
CA ARG A 141 -11.49 -13.40 -7.60
C ARG A 141 -12.17 -12.18 -6.98
N ILE A 142 -11.40 -11.20 -6.49
CA ILE A 142 -11.93 -10.00 -5.85
C ILE A 142 -12.04 -8.88 -6.89
N PRO A 143 -13.25 -8.33 -7.12
CA PRO A 143 -13.47 -7.28 -8.12
C PRO A 143 -12.98 -5.91 -7.67
N ASN A 144 -12.88 -5.65 -6.36
CA ASN A 144 -12.40 -4.38 -5.83
C ASN A 144 -10.91 -4.52 -5.49
N VAL A 145 -10.05 -3.86 -6.26
CA VAL A 145 -8.59 -3.90 -6.08
C VAL A 145 -8.06 -2.48 -5.90
N ILE A 146 -7.22 -2.29 -4.90
CA ILE A 146 -6.48 -1.05 -4.66
C ILE A 146 -5.00 -1.37 -4.72
N LEU A 147 -4.30 -0.78 -5.67
CA LEU A 147 -2.85 -0.81 -5.77
C LEU A 147 -2.30 0.46 -5.12
N SER A 148 -1.45 0.32 -4.13
CA SER A 148 -0.91 1.44 -3.35
C SER A 148 0.61 1.43 -3.40
N SER A 149 1.22 2.43 -4.04
CA SER A 149 2.68 2.59 -4.07
C SER A 149 3.08 4.05 -4.19
N ALA A 150 4.33 4.36 -3.83
CA ALA A 150 4.94 5.65 -4.12
C ALA A 150 5.38 5.75 -5.59
N THR A 151 5.65 4.62 -6.23
CA THR A 151 6.21 4.49 -7.57
C THR A 151 5.28 3.73 -8.52
N LEU A 152 3.96 3.83 -8.29
CA LEU A 152 3.00 3.15 -9.15
C LEU A 152 3.03 3.75 -10.55
N PRO A 153 3.19 2.93 -11.61
CA PRO A 153 3.12 3.41 -12.99
C PRO A 153 1.74 4.01 -13.30
N ARG A 154 1.69 4.91 -14.28
CA ARG A 154 0.42 5.49 -14.76
C ARG A 154 -0.42 4.43 -15.48
N GLN A 155 -1.73 4.70 -15.62
CA GLN A 155 -2.67 3.75 -16.25
C GLN A 155 -2.25 3.33 -17.66
N ASN A 156 -1.68 4.24 -18.44
CA ASN A 156 -1.18 3.96 -19.81
C ASN A 156 0.04 3.02 -19.81
N GLU A 157 0.85 3.02 -18.77
CA GLU A 157 2.04 2.16 -18.64
C GLU A 157 1.68 0.73 -18.20
N ILE A 158 0.56 0.56 -17.50
CA ILE A 158 0.06 -0.75 -17.03
C ILE A 158 -1.19 -1.22 -17.80
N TYR A 159 -1.34 -0.77 -19.04
CA TYR A 159 -2.51 -1.07 -19.86
C TYR A 159 -2.82 -2.57 -19.98
N SER A 160 -1.82 -3.42 -20.11
CA SER A 160 -2.00 -4.88 -20.18
C SER A 160 -2.63 -5.46 -18.92
N CYS A 161 -2.19 -4.99 -17.73
CA CYS A 161 -2.76 -5.40 -16.45
C CYS A 161 -4.21 -4.93 -16.32
N ILE A 162 -4.50 -3.67 -16.69
CA ILE A 162 -5.86 -3.12 -16.66
C ILE A 162 -6.77 -3.88 -17.64
N SER A 163 -6.30 -4.18 -18.85
CA SER A 163 -7.08 -4.93 -19.82
C SER A 163 -7.39 -6.33 -19.34
N SER A 164 -6.42 -7.06 -18.78
CA SER A 164 -6.64 -8.39 -18.22
C SER A 164 -7.65 -8.37 -17.06
N PHE A 165 -7.60 -7.32 -16.23
CA PHE A 165 -8.56 -7.13 -15.14
C PHE A 165 -9.97 -6.86 -15.66
N ARG A 166 -10.13 -6.01 -16.69
CA ARG A 166 -11.42 -5.72 -17.32
C ARG A 166 -12.04 -6.91 -18.03
N ILE A 167 -11.22 -7.79 -18.62
CA ILE A 167 -11.72 -9.07 -19.18
C ILE A 167 -12.35 -9.91 -18.07
N LYS A 168 -11.74 -9.96 -16.90
CA LYS A 168 -12.24 -10.73 -15.75
C LYS A 168 -13.43 -10.05 -15.06
N PHE A 169 -13.40 -8.72 -14.97
CA PHE A 169 -14.41 -7.90 -14.31
C PHE A 169 -14.91 -6.79 -15.27
N PRO A 170 -15.82 -7.11 -16.23
CA PRO A 170 -16.18 -6.20 -17.31
C PRO A 170 -16.80 -4.86 -16.87
N MET A 171 -17.44 -4.84 -15.70
CA MET A 171 -18.07 -3.62 -15.13
C MET A 171 -17.11 -2.79 -14.27
N SER A 172 -15.81 -3.13 -14.24
CA SER A 172 -14.84 -2.43 -13.40
C SER A 172 -14.53 -1.02 -13.92
N ILE A 173 -14.46 -0.07 -12.98
CA ILE A 173 -14.02 1.31 -13.23
C ILE A 173 -12.60 1.43 -12.66
N VAL A 174 -11.68 1.94 -13.47
CA VAL A 174 -10.31 2.20 -13.04
C VAL A 174 -10.13 3.69 -12.79
N GLN A 175 -9.68 4.01 -11.57
CA GLN A 175 -9.40 5.39 -11.16
C GLN A 175 -7.96 5.50 -10.68
N GLU A 176 -7.31 6.59 -11.03
CA GLU A 176 -5.99 6.95 -10.54
C GLU A 176 -6.12 8.09 -9.53
N ILE A 177 -5.55 7.88 -8.34
CA ILE A 177 -5.53 8.89 -7.28
C ILE A 177 -4.07 9.23 -7.02
N THR A 178 -3.70 10.45 -7.37
CA THR A 178 -2.35 10.99 -7.16
C THR A 178 -2.41 12.07 -6.09
N SER A 179 -1.46 12.03 -5.14
CA SER A 179 -1.31 13.08 -4.14
C SER A 179 0.09 13.66 -4.22
N TYR A 180 0.17 14.96 -4.24
CA TYR A 180 1.43 15.72 -4.16
C TYR A 180 1.72 16.20 -2.74
N GLU A 181 0.82 15.96 -1.78
CA GLU A 181 1.03 16.31 -0.39
C GLU A 181 2.06 15.40 0.27
N CYS A 182 3.08 15.99 0.88
CA CYS A 182 4.08 15.31 1.68
C CYS A 182 4.08 15.84 3.11
N LYS A 183 3.52 15.07 4.03
CA LYS A 183 3.45 15.47 5.45
C LYS A 183 4.79 15.36 6.20
N LYS A 184 5.83 14.82 5.57
CA LYS A 184 7.16 14.68 6.19
C LYS A 184 8.08 15.87 5.95
N THR A 185 7.69 16.77 5.07
CA THR A 185 8.41 18.02 4.79
C THR A 185 7.43 19.17 4.92
N ILE A 186 7.93 20.34 5.34
CA ILE A 186 7.13 21.56 5.33
C ILE A 186 6.91 21.91 3.85
N PRO A 187 5.68 21.95 3.37
CA PRO A 187 5.40 22.33 2.00
C PRO A 187 5.73 23.83 1.82
N ILE A 188 6.34 24.16 0.70
CA ILE A 188 6.48 25.54 0.28
C ILE A 188 5.34 25.82 -0.68
N LEU A 189 4.56 26.85 -0.36
CA LEU A 189 3.43 27.28 -1.15
C LEU A 189 3.83 28.49 -1.99
N ASP A 190 3.25 28.63 -3.18
CA ASP A 190 3.29 29.87 -3.94
C ASP A 190 2.33 30.92 -3.33
N GLU A 191 2.28 32.10 -3.93
CA GLU A 191 1.40 33.20 -3.51
C GLU A 191 -0.10 32.87 -3.62
N ASN A 192 -0.47 31.87 -4.42
CA ASN A 192 -1.83 31.41 -4.61
C ASN A 192 -2.18 30.22 -3.68
N GLY A 193 -1.24 29.77 -2.85
CA GLY A 193 -1.43 28.67 -1.92
C GLY A 193 -1.21 27.27 -2.52
N TYR A 194 -0.67 27.16 -3.73
CA TYR A 194 -0.33 25.87 -4.31
C TYR A 194 1.02 25.36 -3.78
N VAL A 195 1.11 24.06 -3.56
CA VAL A 195 2.35 23.42 -3.10
C VAL A 195 3.36 23.41 -4.25
N VAL A 196 4.42 24.19 -4.10
CA VAL A 196 5.53 24.29 -5.07
C VAL A 196 6.58 23.22 -4.78
N LEU A 197 6.84 22.91 -3.53
CA LEU A 197 7.81 21.92 -3.08
C LEU A 197 7.21 21.04 -1.99
N PRO A 198 7.63 19.78 -1.89
CA PRO A 198 8.87 19.16 -2.41
C PRO A 198 8.74 18.45 -3.77
N HIS A 199 7.67 18.61 -4.52
CA HIS A 199 7.34 17.67 -5.61
C HIS A 199 7.22 18.29 -7.00
N LEU A 200 7.50 19.59 -7.16
CA LEU A 200 7.46 20.20 -8.49
C LEU A 200 8.87 20.27 -9.10
N ILE A 201 8.98 19.77 -10.32
CA ILE A 201 10.12 20.03 -11.19
C ILE A 201 9.77 21.29 -11.97
N PHE A 202 10.60 22.32 -11.87
CA PHE A 202 10.41 23.58 -12.57
C PHE A 202 10.79 23.43 -14.03
N GLU A 203 9.97 23.94 -14.93
CA GLU A 203 10.25 23.93 -16.36
C GLU A 203 11.22 25.03 -16.76
N ASN A 204 11.28 26.10 -16.01
CA ASN A 204 12.15 27.24 -16.31
C ASN A 204 13.06 27.64 -15.14
N TYR A 205 14.16 28.31 -15.47
CA TYR A 205 15.19 28.68 -14.51
C TYR A 205 14.72 29.76 -13.51
N ASP A 206 13.83 30.65 -13.92
CA ASP A 206 13.37 31.74 -13.07
C ASP A 206 12.50 31.23 -11.93
N GLU A 207 11.63 30.26 -12.18
CA GLU A 207 10.86 29.59 -11.14
C GLU A 207 11.76 28.86 -10.15
N LEU A 208 12.77 28.13 -10.65
CA LEU A 208 13.77 27.49 -9.80
C LEU A 208 14.49 28.51 -8.92
N LYS A 209 14.86 29.69 -9.46
CA LYS A 209 15.53 30.74 -8.72
C LYS A 209 14.64 31.35 -7.64
N LEU A 210 13.35 31.55 -7.93
CA LEU A 210 12.38 32.04 -6.94
C LEU A 210 12.25 31.02 -5.80
N CYS A 211 12.17 29.73 -6.12
CA CYS A 211 12.13 28.67 -5.15
C CYS A 211 13.39 28.67 -4.25
N ILE A 212 14.59 28.76 -4.83
CA ILE A 212 15.86 28.81 -4.08
C ILE A 212 15.86 30.02 -3.12
N ASN A 213 15.38 31.19 -3.57
CA ASN A 213 15.28 32.37 -2.72
C ASN A 213 14.31 32.15 -1.55
N CYS A 214 13.18 31.49 -1.80
CA CYS A 214 12.23 31.12 -0.77
C CYS A 214 12.84 30.14 0.26
N LEU A 215 13.56 29.13 -0.21
CA LEU A 215 14.28 28.17 0.63
C LEU A 215 15.35 28.81 1.50
N ASN A 216 16.12 29.76 0.96
CA ASN A 216 17.12 30.49 1.70
C ASN A 216 16.52 31.32 2.85
N LYS A 217 15.31 31.85 2.66
CA LYS A 217 14.57 32.58 3.70
C LYS A 217 14.00 31.66 4.75
N ASN A 218 13.47 30.47 4.35
CA ASN A 218 12.70 29.59 5.21
C ASN A 218 13.46 28.35 5.67
N LYS A 219 14.73 28.17 5.28
CA LYS A 219 15.65 27.08 5.68
C LYS A 219 14.99 25.72 5.86
N THR A 220 14.41 25.20 4.78
CA THR A 220 13.73 23.91 4.76
C THR A 220 14.63 22.81 4.20
N ILE A 221 14.62 21.62 4.80
CA ILE A 221 15.31 20.44 4.27
C ILE A 221 14.42 19.81 3.21
N LEU A 222 14.88 19.81 1.96
CA LEU A 222 14.18 19.21 0.83
C LEU A 222 14.82 17.87 0.45
N ARG A 223 13.99 16.87 0.20
CA ARG A 223 14.41 15.59 -0.39
C ARG A 223 13.97 15.56 -1.86
N HIS A 224 14.67 16.31 -2.71
CA HIS A 224 14.24 16.39 -4.11
C HIS A 224 14.93 15.44 -5.04
N PHE A 225 16.19 15.17 -4.80
CA PHE A 225 17.00 14.40 -5.72
C PHE A 225 17.58 13.21 -4.98
N ASP A 226 17.42 12.03 -5.55
CA ASP A 226 18.30 10.93 -5.23
C ASP A 226 19.67 11.16 -5.94
N LEU A 227 20.64 10.34 -5.61
CA LEU A 227 22.00 10.48 -6.17
C LEU A 227 21.97 10.33 -7.71
N GLY A 228 21.10 9.48 -8.26
CA GLY A 228 20.98 9.27 -9.70
C GLY A 228 20.48 10.52 -10.42
N GLU A 229 19.48 11.19 -9.88
CA GLU A 229 18.94 12.43 -10.45
C GLU A 229 19.94 13.60 -10.35
N ILE A 230 20.66 13.72 -9.23
CA ILE A 230 21.74 14.70 -9.08
C ILE A 230 22.82 14.47 -10.14
N THR A 231 23.24 13.21 -10.33
CA THR A 231 24.28 12.86 -11.32
C THR A 231 23.83 13.18 -12.75
N LYS A 232 22.59 12.82 -13.11
CA LYS A 232 22.01 13.16 -14.42
C LYS A 232 21.98 14.68 -14.65
N PHE A 233 21.57 15.44 -13.63
CA PHE A 233 21.53 16.89 -13.70
C PHE A 233 22.92 17.50 -13.89
N ILE A 234 23.93 17.07 -13.14
CA ILE A 234 25.33 17.53 -13.29
C ILE A 234 25.85 17.21 -14.69
N LEU A 235 25.63 16.00 -15.19
CA LEU A 235 26.03 15.60 -16.52
C LEU A 235 25.36 16.45 -17.61
N TYR A 236 24.07 16.76 -17.44
CA TYR A 236 23.33 17.63 -18.34
C TYR A 236 23.91 19.04 -18.37
N ILE A 237 24.15 19.67 -17.22
CA ILE A 237 24.76 21.00 -17.10
C ILE A 237 26.14 21.03 -17.79
N ASN A 238 27.01 20.08 -17.48
CA ASN A 238 28.33 19.98 -18.09
C ASN A 238 28.27 19.82 -19.63
N LYS A 239 27.29 19.03 -20.13
CA LYS A 239 27.09 18.85 -21.57
C LYS A 239 26.61 20.13 -22.27
N LYS A 240 25.89 20.99 -21.56
CA LYS A 240 25.37 22.27 -22.09
C LYS A 240 26.35 23.39 -21.98
N GLY A 241 27.46 23.27 -21.26
CA GLY A 241 28.50 24.27 -21.12
C GLY A 241 28.15 25.44 -20.15
N PHE A 242 27.28 25.15 -19.17
CA PHE A 242 26.98 26.05 -18.07
C PHE A 242 28.01 25.89 -16.95
#